data_7137cace9a7488a803be3e3a08a6c040
#
_entry.id   7137cace9a7488a803be3e3a08a6c040
#
_cell.length_a   1.000
_cell.length_b   1.000
_cell.length_c   1.000
_cell.angle_alpha   90.00
_cell.angle_beta   90.00
_cell.angle_gamma   90.00
#
_symmetry.space_group_name_H-M   'P 1'
#
loop_
_entity.id
_entity.type
_entity.pdbx_description
1 polymer ?
#
loop_
_entity_poly.entity_id
_entity_poly.type
_entity_poly.pdbx_seq_one_letter_code
_entity_poly.pdbx_strand_id
1 'polypeptide(L)'
;MSLPRTTPHRRSVNRALSALALLALTAGAVTACSDSNASESRHSASPKAGQTAGRTAEAKLRMIDNGGHRLAFHVTQGHDSTIVLDSGGGEDSSYWDDLVPRLHAATGATVVTYDRAGLGKSDVVPGPWKVASAVSDLEAGLRQLGVTKNVTLVSHSQAGEIATYFAKENQKMLSGAVLVDANLPPLFTDAQIARLVAFSRPQVDAAKKDPENPQNRQLISTSESFVATSKAFHKATWPEAVPTTVIVSEKTPFDGSPEDAQRWRDAAATFVHDGPGRTLVTAEGSSHDVPKDSPDLVLKEIEGMVAAQG
;
A
#
# COMPACT_ATOMS: atom_id res chain seq x y z
N MET A 1 -42.22 -12.46 -50.75
CA MET A 1 -40.88 -12.95 -50.32
C MET A 1 -40.18 -11.83 -49.59
N SER A 2 -40.27 -11.81 -48.26
CA SER A 2 -39.70 -10.76 -47.42
C SER A 2 -38.55 -11.35 -46.62
N LEU A 3 -37.35 -10.76 -46.76
CA LEU A 3 -36.15 -11.17 -46.06
C LEU A 3 -36.15 -10.55 -44.64
N PRO A 4 -35.67 -11.23 -43.59
CA PRO A 4 -35.62 -10.71 -42.27
C PRO A 4 -34.41 -9.79 -42.06
N ARG A 5 -34.63 -8.64 -41.42
CA ARG A 5 -33.62 -7.71 -40.97
C ARG A 5 -32.92 -8.27 -39.70
N THR A 6 -31.63 -8.53 -39.80
CA THR A 6 -30.79 -8.83 -38.65
C THR A 6 -30.34 -7.54 -37.98
N THR A 7 -30.74 -7.35 -36.73
CA THR A 7 -30.25 -6.31 -35.85
C THR A 7 -28.86 -6.71 -35.30
N PRO A 8 -27.85 -5.81 -35.29
CA PRO A 8 -26.59 -6.13 -34.67
C PRO A 8 -26.71 -5.97 -33.14
N HIS A 9 -26.42 -7.04 -32.41
CA HIS A 9 -26.19 -7.04 -30.98
C HIS A 9 -25.03 -6.09 -30.67
N ARG A 10 -25.33 -5.00 -29.97
CA ARG A 10 -24.33 -4.22 -29.24
C ARG A 10 -23.76 -5.07 -28.10
N ARG A 11 -22.61 -5.65 -28.31
CA ARG A 11 -21.76 -6.15 -27.20
C ARG A 11 -21.27 -4.94 -26.43
N SER A 12 -21.76 -4.78 -25.23
CA SER A 12 -21.24 -3.83 -24.25
C SER A 12 -19.81 -4.23 -23.91
N VAL A 13 -18.88 -3.40 -24.31
CA VAL A 13 -17.46 -3.50 -23.92
C VAL A 13 -17.33 -2.85 -22.56
N ASN A 14 -17.66 -3.58 -21.49
CA ASN A 14 -17.18 -3.28 -20.16
C ASN A 14 -15.85 -4.03 -19.97
N ARG A 15 -14.79 -3.48 -20.52
CA ARG A 15 -13.42 -3.91 -20.30
C ARG A 15 -12.58 -2.65 -20.19
N ALA A 16 -12.12 -2.33 -19.01
CA ALA A 16 -10.91 -1.61 -18.66
C ALA A 16 -11.11 -0.84 -17.37
N LEU A 17 -10.70 -1.38 -16.25
CA LEU A 17 -10.49 -0.60 -15.02
C LEU A 17 -9.54 -1.34 -14.05
N SER A 18 -8.46 -1.96 -14.52
CA SER A 18 -7.55 -2.63 -13.59
C SER A 18 -6.07 -2.34 -13.77
N ALA A 19 -5.68 -1.32 -14.52
CA ALA A 19 -4.27 -1.10 -14.81
C ALA A 19 -3.69 0.19 -14.24
N LEU A 20 -4.17 0.64 -13.08
CA LEU A 20 -3.95 1.99 -12.54
C LEU A 20 -3.12 2.08 -11.27
N ALA A 21 -2.69 0.97 -10.73
CA ALA A 21 -2.07 0.93 -9.42
C ALA A 21 -0.66 1.55 -9.32
N LEU A 22 -0.04 1.92 -10.43
CA LEU A 22 1.26 2.61 -10.41
C LEU A 22 1.16 4.10 -10.12
N LEU A 23 -0.04 4.68 -10.25
CA LEU A 23 -0.31 6.08 -9.98
C LEU A 23 -1.55 6.32 -9.08
N ALA A 24 -1.99 5.28 -8.37
CA ALA A 24 -3.16 5.28 -7.49
C ALA A 24 -4.53 5.32 -8.19
N LEU A 25 -5.41 4.44 -7.84
CA LEU A 25 -6.84 4.63 -7.59
C LEU A 25 -7.65 3.38 -7.90
N THR A 26 -8.04 2.66 -6.89
CA THR A 26 -9.26 1.86 -6.94
C THR A 26 -10.43 2.74 -6.49
N ALA A 27 -11.22 3.22 -7.44
CA ALA A 27 -12.51 3.84 -7.12
C ALA A 27 -13.47 2.75 -6.65
N GLY A 28 -13.51 2.51 -5.36
CA GLY A 28 -14.55 1.70 -4.71
C GLY A 28 -15.89 2.44 -4.81
N ALA A 29 -16.79 1.96 -5.66
CA ALA A 29 -18.18 2.40 -5.67
C ALA A 29 -18.87 1.90 -4.41
N VAL A 30 -19.00 2.74 -3.41
CA VAL A 30 -19.90 2.52 -2.25
C VAL A 30 -21.34 2.77 -2.70
N THR A 31 -22.08 1.72 -3.00
CA THR A 31 -23.54 1.78 -3.05
C THR A 31 -24.06 1.75 -1.63
N ALA A 32 -24.41 2.90 -1.11
CA ALA A 32 -25.18 3.01 0.12
C ALA A 32 -26.62 2.56 -0.14
N CYS A 33 -27.01 1.41 0.41
CA CYS A 33 -28.42 1.06 0.61
C CYS A 33 -28.79 1.36 2.05
N SER A 34 -29.55 2.45 2.22
CA SER A 34 -30.32 2.70 3.42
C SER A 34 -31.54 1.77 3.42
N ASP A 35 -31.70 0.97 4.46
CA ASP A 35 -33.03 0.55 4.90
C ASP A 35 -33.09 0.47 6.41
N SER A 36 -33.88 1.38 6.94
CA SER A 36 -34.36 1.45 8.31
C SER A 36 -35.47 0.41 8.52
N ASN A 37 -35.36 -0.44 9.54
CA ASN A 37 -36.55 -0.80 10.33
C ASN A 37 -36.17 -1.30 11.73
N ALA A 38 -36.72 -0.61 12.70
CA ALA A 38 -36.71 -0.95 14.10
C ALA A 38 -37.70 -2.10 14.39
N SER A 39 -37.32 -3.04 15.23
CA SER A 39 -38.27 -3.77 16.07
C SER A 39 -37.58 -4.31 17.32
N GLU A 40 -38.07 -3.85 18.47
CA GLU A 40 -37.68 -4.31 19.81
C GLU A 40 -38.18 -5.74 20.05
N SER A 41 -37.32 -6.54 20.69
CA SER A 41 -37.78 -7.65 21.54
C SER A 41 -36.77 -7.92 22.64
N ARG A 42 -37.21 -7.60 23.87
CA ARG A 42 -36.53 -7.95 25.12
C ARG A 42 -36.68 -9.44 25.38
N HIS A 43 -35.58 -10.15 25.63
CA HIS A 43 -35.57 -11.35 26.44
C HIS A 43 -34.34 -11.38 27.32
N SER A 44 -34.61 -11.40 28.62
CA SER A 44 -33.67 -11.62 29.72
C SER A 44 -33.15 -13.04 29.70
N ALA A 45 -31.82 -13.23 29.84
CA ALA A 45 -31.26 -14.44 30.41
C ALA A 45 -29.91 -14.12 31.09
N SER A 46 -29.80 -14.60 32.30
CA SER A 46 -28.74 -14.44 33.28
C SER A 46 -27.36 -14.96 32.85
N PRO A 47 -26.28 -14.59 33.57
CA PRO A 47 -24.90 -14.67 33.10
C PRO A 47 -24.28 -16.05 33.30
N LYS A 48 -23.59 -16.55 32.29
CA LYS A 48 -22.60 -17.63 32.46
C LYS A 48 -21.22 -17.02 32.45
N ALA A 49 -20.47 -17.36 33.48
CA ALA A 49 -19.12 -16.96 33.76
C ALA A 49 -18.11 -17.40 32.67
N GLY A 50 -17.14 -16.55 32.40
CA GLY A 50 -15.78 -16.96 32.07
C GLY A 50 -15.49 -17.23 30.59
N GLN A 51 -15.47 -16.18 29.79
CA GLN A 51 -14.51 -16.08 28.69
C GLN A 51 -13.91 -14.68 28.77
N THR A 52 -12.65 -14.61 29.13
CA THR A 52 -11.80 -13.44 28.92
C THR A 52 -11.69 -13.27 27.39
N ALA A 53 -12.66 -12.58 26.80
CA ALA A 53 -12.51 -12.06 25.46
C ALA A 53 -11.32 -11.10 25.53
N GLY A 54 -10.20 -11.51 24.92
CA GLY A 54 -9.04 -10.64 24.77
C GLY A 54 -9.54 -9.33 24.16
N ARG A 55 -9.33 -8.22 24.88
CA ARG A 55 -9.60 -6.88 24.33
C ARG A 55 -8.74 -6.78 23.09
N THR A 56 -9.37 -6.74 21.92
CA THR A 56 -8.68 -6.33 20.70
C THR A 56 -8.04 -4.97 20.97
N ALA A 57 -6.71 -4.90 20.86
CA ALA A 57 -6.01 -3.65 21.11
C ALA A 57 -6.47 -2.62 20.07
N GLU A 58 -7.12 -1.55 20.53
CA GLU A 58 -7.63 -0.49 19.68
C GLU A 58 -6.48 0.43 19.24
N ALA A 59 -6.44 0.76 17.96
CA ALA A 59 -5.45 1.69 17.44
C ALA A 59 -5.66 3.10 17.99
N LYS A 60 -4.61 3.72 18.53
CA LYS A 60 -4.62 5.09 19.04
C LYS A 60 -4.10 6.05 17.97
N LEU A 61 -4.88 7.07 17.65
CA LEU A 61 -4.46 8.16 16.77
C LEU A 61 -3.43 9.04 17.48
N ARG A 62 -2.32 9.31 16.78
CA ARG A 62 -1.27 10.24 17.16
C ARG A 62 -1.04 11.23 16.03
N MET A 63 -1.27 12.52 16.28
CA MET A 63 -0.93 13.56 15.32
C MET A 63 0.53 13.97 15.53
N ILE A 64 1.31 13.83 14.46
CA ILE A 64 2.77 14.08 14.42
C ILE A 64 3.00 15.36 13.63
N ASP A 65 3.77 16.29 14.17
CA ASP A 65 4.18 17.49 13.42
C ASP A 65 5.50 17.25 12.69
N ASN A 66 5.55 17.61 11.42
CA ASN A 66 6.78 17.61 10.64
C ASN A 66 6.87 18.87 9.76
N GLY A 67 7.60 19.87 10.25
CA GLY A 67 7.93 21.05 9.48
C GLY A 67 6.72 21.91 9.06
N GLY A 68 5.68 21.96 9.90
CA GLY A 68 4.51 22.82 9.69
C GLY A 68 3.29 22.13 9.06
N HIS A 69 3.32 20.81 8.91
CA HIS A 69 2.15 20.01 8.62
C HIS A 69 2.05 18.81 9.59
N ARG A 70 0.84 18.30 9.79
CA ARG A 70 0.58 17.21 10.72
C ARG A 70 0.21 15.94 9.98
N LEU A 71 0.71 14.83 10.50
CA LEU A 71 0.50 13.50 9.96
C LEU A 71 -0.24 12.64 10.98
N ALA A 72 -1.19 11.87 10.53
CA ALA A 72 -1.95 10.95 11.37
C ALA A 72 -1.27 9.58 11.40
N PHE A 73 -0.80 9.19 12.57
CA PHE A 73 -0.28 7.86 12.85
C PHE A 73 -1.25 7.10 13.75
N HIS A 74 -1.56 5.86 13.39
CA HIS A 74 -2.46 4.97 14.12
C HIS A 74 -1.61 3.85 14.74
N VAL A 75 -1.62 3.78 16.07
CA VAL A 75 -0.72 2.89 16.82
C VAL A 75 -1.52 1.87 17.61
N THR A 76 -1.41 0.61 17.23
CA THR A 76 -1.84 -0.54 18.03
C THR A 76 -0.67 -0.99 18.87
N GLN A 77 -0.70 -0.68 20.17
CA GLN A 77 0.44 -0.87 21.07
C GLN A 77 0.68 -2.34 21.37
N GLY A 78 1.91 -2.80 21.18
CA GLY A 78 2.42 -4.13 21.51
C GLY A 78 3.76 -4.06 22.24
N HIS A 79 4.61 -5.06 22.05
CA HIS A 79 5.89 -5.26 22.75
C HIS A 79 7.04 -5.45 21.76
N ASP A 80 8.25 -5.26 22.21
CA ASP A 80 9.57 -5.65 21.67
C ASP A 80 9.89 -5.23 20.23
N SER A 81 8.99 -5.38 19.28
CA SER A 81 9.17 -5.03 17.87
C SER A 81 8.05 -4.13 17.35
N THR A 82 8.31 -3.47 16.24
CA THR A 82 7.32 -2.61 15.57
C THR A 82 7.16 -3.03 14.12
N ILE A 83 5.92 -3.25 13.69
CA ILE A 83 5.54 -3.43 12.29
C ILE A 83 5.00 -2.09 11.80
N VAL A 84 5.60 -1.54 10.75
CA VAL A 84 5.16 -0.31 10.10
C VAL A 84 4.55 -0.69 8.75
N LEU A 85 3.28 -0.32 8.53
CA LEU A 85 2.55 -0.62 7.30
C LEU A 85 2.36 0.69 6.51
N ASP A 86 2.95 0.75 5.31
CA ASP A 86 2.83 1.86 4.38
C ASP A 86 2.00 1.46 3.16
N SER A 87 0.90 2.19 2.94
CA SER A 87 -0.11 1.89 1.92
C SER A 87 0.36 2.28 0.51
N GLY A 88 -0.35 1.81 -0.51
CA GLY A 88 -0.14 2.19 -1.90
C GLY A 88 -0.45 3.66 -2.20
N GLY A 89 -0.25 4.09 -3.42
CA GLY A 89 -0.58 5.44 -3.86
C GLY A 89 -2.09 5.71 -3.74
N GLY A 90 -2.47 6.90 -3.19
CA GLY A 90 -3.87 7.28 -2.99
C GLY A 90 -4.60 6.58 -1.85
N GLU A 91 -3.96 5.62 -1.20
CA GLU A 91 -4.50 4.87 -0.07
C GLU A 91 -4.05 5.49 1.25
N ASP A 92 -4.94 5.49 2.26
CA ASP A 92 -4.63 5.88 3.63
C ASP A 92 -4.43 4.64 4.55
N SER A 93 -4.31 4.86 5.83
CA SER A 93 -4.08 3.80 6.82
C SER A 93 -5.17 2.73 6.86
N SER A 94 -6.40 3.04 6.44
CA SER A 94 -7.53 2.10 6.44
C SER A 94 -7.35 0.93 5.48
N TYR A 95 -6.41 1.05 4.53
CA TYR A 95 -6.03 -0.04 3.64
C TYR A 95 -5.61 -1.32 4.39
N TRP A 96 -5.10 -1.16 5.61
CA TRP A 96 -4.57 -2.23 6.45
C TRP A 96 -5.52 -2.68 7.57
N ASP A 97 -6.74 -2.13 7.67
CA ASP A 97 -7.64 -2.35 8.81
C ASP A 97 -7.90 -3.83 9.12
N ASP A 98 -8.02 -4.67 8.10
CA ASP A 98 -8.24 -6.11 8.26
C ASP A 98 -6.98 -6.86 8.74
N LEU A 99 -5.78 -6.37 8.41
CA LEU A 99 -4.51 -7.01 8.76
C LEU A 99 -3.98 -6.58 10.12
N VAL A 100 -4.18 -5.33 10.52
CA VAL A 100 -3.66 -4.77 11.80
C VAL A 100 -4.00 -5.63 13.01
N PRO A 101 -5.28 -6.00 13.27
CA PRO A 101 -5.62 -6.80 14.45
C PRO A 101 -5.05 -8.22 14.37
N ARG A 102 -4.93 -8.79 13.18
CA ARG A 102 -4.36 -10.13 12.97
C ARG A 102 -2.87 -10.14 13.22
N LEU A 103 -2.13 -9.17 12.67
CA LEU A 103 -0.69 -9.02 12.89
C LEU A 103 -0.37 -8.79 14.36
N HIS A 104 -1.13 -7.91 15.02
CA HIS A 104 -0.94 -7.66 16.45
C HIS A 104 -1.20 -8.92 17.28
N ALA A 105 -2.26 -9.66 16.99
CA ALA A 105 -2.59 -10.89 17.72
C ALA A 105 -1.55 -12.00 17.51
N ALA A 106 -1.02 -12.13 16.30
CA ALA A 106 -0.08 -13.18 15.93
C ALA A 106 1.35 -12.92 16.44
N THR A 107 1.79 -11.65 16.41
CA THR A 107 3.18 -11.29 16.72
C THR A 107 3.38 -10.64 18.09
N GLY A 108 2.34 -10.08 18.69
CA GLY A 108 2.45 -9.23 19.88
C GLY A 108 3.17 -7.89 19.63
N ALA A 109 3.61 -7.63 18.41
CA ALA A 109 4.33 -6.42 18.03
C ALA A 109 3.44 -5.17 18.11
N THR A 110 4.05 -4.00 18.30
CA THR A 110 3.40 -2.73 18.02
C THR A 110 3.15 -2.63 16.52
N VAL A 111 1.91 -2.34 16.09
CA VAL A 111 1.57 -2.13 14.67
C VAL A 111 1.29 -0.65 14.46
N VAL A 112 1.98 -0.05 13.51
CA VAL A 112 1.86 1.35 13.13
C VAL A 112 1.40 1.43 11.68
N THR A 113 0.28 2.10 11.45
CA THR A 113 -0.13 2.57 10.13
C THR A 113 -0.15 4.09 10.13
N TYR A 114 -0.11 4.71 8.96
CA TYR A 114 -0.17 6.18 8.90
C TYR A 114 -0.79 6.67 7.59
N ASP A 115 -1.35 7.86 7.68
CA ASP A 115 -1.87 8.58 6.52
C ASP A 115 -0.76 9.47 5.97
N ARG A 116 -0.35 9.28 4.73
CA ARG A 116 0.61 10.20 4.09
C ARG A 116 0.00 11.58 3.90
N ALA A 117 0.86 12.58 3.77
CA ALA A 117 0.43 13.97 3.55
C ALA A 117 -0.63 14.06 2.43
N GLY A 118 -1.75 14.71 2.73
CA GLY A 118 -2.90 14.87 1.83
C GLY A 118 -3.90 13.71 1.78
N LEU A 119 -3.69 12.64 2.57
CA LEU A 119 -4.58 11.49 2.67
C LEU A 119 -5.13 11.34 4.09
N GLY A 120 -6.26 10.64 4.22
CA GLY A 120 -6.88 10.32 5.50
C GLY A 120 -7.06 11.55 6.40
N LYS A 121 -6.42 11.53 7.57
CA LYS A 121 -6.47 12.62 8.56
C LYS A 121 -5.22 13.50 8.57
N SER A 122 -4.28 13.28 7.65
CA SER A 122 -3.07 14.09 7.50
C SER A 122 -3.33 15.38 6.75
N ASP A 123 -2.60 16.43 7.12
CA ASP A 123 -2.70 17.73 6.48
C ASP A 123 -2.26 17.65 5.00
N VAL A 124 -2.85 18.50 4.17
CA VAL A 124 -2.49 18.63 2.74
C VAL A 124 -1.21 19.45 2.61
N VAL A 125 -0.22 18.88 1.91
CA VAL A 125 1.00 19.61 1.53
C VAL A 125 0.91 19.94 0.04
N PRO A 126 0.90 21.22 -0.34
CA PRO A 126 0.79 21.64 -1.74
C PRO A 126 2.07 21.34 -2.55
N GLY A 127 1.89 21.24 -3.86
CA GLY A 127 2.98 21.09 -4.83
C GLY A 127 3.23 19.63 -5.25
N PRO A 128 4.24 19.40 -6.09
CA PRO A 128 4.59 18.08 -6.58
C PRO A 128 5.00 17.15 -5.44
N TRP A 129 4.56 15.89 -5.50
CA TRP A 129 4.99 14.88 -4.54
C TRP A 129 6.50 14.68 -4.59
N LYS A 130 7.12 14.54 -3.42
CA LYS A 130 8.56 14.31 -3.28
C LYS A 130 8.80 13.12 -2.35
N VAL A 131 9.48 12.11 -2.84
CA VAL A 131 9.83 10.94 -2.03
C VAL A 131 10.63 11.31 -0.77
N ALA A 132 11.54 12.30 -0.87
CA ALA A 132 12.30 12.77 0.28
C ALA A 132 11.41 13.38 1.38
N SER A 133 10.32 14.07 1.01
CA SER A 133 9.35 14.57 2.01
C SER A 133 8.60 13.42 2.66
N ALA A 134 8.18 12.41 1.90
CA ALA A 134 7.49 11.24 2.44
C ALA A 134 8.41 10.41 3.37
N VAL A 135 9.69 10.29 3.06
CA VAL A 135 10.70 9.67 3.95
C VAL A 135 10.83 10.48 5.23
N SER A 136 10.99 11.80 5.13
CA SER A 136 11.08 12.70 6.30
C SER A 136 9.83 12.61 7.20
N ASP A 137 8.65 12.47 6.60
CA ASP A 137 7.38 12.32 7.31
C ASP A 137 7.35 11.01 8.12
N LEU A 138 7.76 9.90 7.52
CA LEU A 138 7.86 8.61 8.20
C LEU A 138 8.90 8.65 9.32
N GLU A 139 10.07 9.23 9.08
CA GLU A 139 11.12 9.40 10.09
C GLU A 139 10.66 10.24 11.28
N ALA A 140 9.98 11.36 11.01
CA ALA A 140 9.43 12.22 12.04
C ALA A 140 8.40 11.48 12.90
N GLY A 141 7.55 10.69 12.25
CA GLY A 141 6.56 9.85 12.91
C GLY A 141 7.20 8.85 13.86
N LEU A 142 8.08 8.01 13.34
CA LEU A 142 8.73 6.95 14.12
C LEU A 142 9.55 7.54 15.28
N ARG A 143 10.29 8.61 15.03
CA ARG A 143 11.08 9.30 16.08
C ARG A 143 10.19 9.84 17.20
N GLN A 144 9.05 10.51 16.88
CA GLN A 144 8.14 11.07 17.88
C GLN A 144 7.34 9.98 18.61
N LEU A 145 7.15 8.81 17.99
CA LEU A 145 6.61 7.62 18.65
C LEU A 145 7.63 6.88 19.52
N GLY A 146 8.91 7.28 19.49
CA GLY A 146 9.98 6.60 20.22
C GLY A 146 10.45 5.29 19.57
N VAL A 147 10.08 5.05 18.32
CA VAL A 147 10.48 3.86 17.56
C VAL A 147 11.85 4.09 16.94
N THR A 148 12.88 3.38 17.42
CA THR A 148 14.27 3.60 17.00
C THR A 148 14.99 2.34 16.54
N LYS A 149 14.40 1.16 16.73
CA LYS A 149 14.98 -0.14 16.38
C LYS A 149 13.91 -1.23 16.27
N ASN A 150 14.30 -2.40 15.81
CA ASN A 150 13.45 -3.60 15.68
C ASN A 150 12.19 -3.32 14.85
N VAL A 151 12.37 -2.64 13.71
CA VAL A 151 11.28 -2.29 12.80
C VAL A 151 11.23 -3.28 11.64
N THR A 152 10.08 -3.90 11.43
CA THR A 152 9.72 -4.57 10.18
C THR A 152 8.91 -3.59 9.33
N LEU A 153 9.49 -3.15 8.20
CA LEU A 153 8.84 -2.24 7.28
C LEU A 153 8.07 -3.02 6.23
N VAL A 154 6.76 -2.79 6.14
CA VAL A 154 5.87 -3.41 5.15
C VAL A 154 5.36 -2.33 4.21
N SER A 155 5.61 -2.47 2.91
CA SER A 155 5.30 -1.41 1.96
C SER A 155 4.62 -1.97 0.72
N HIS A 156 3.45 -1.42 0.38
CA HIS A 156 2.66 -1.82 -0.78
C HIS A 156 2.82 -0.82 -1.93
N SER A 157 2.97 -1.32 -3.15
CA SER A 157 2.88 -0.51 -4.36
C SER A 157 3.85 0.69 -4.36
N GLN A 158 3.35 1.92 -4.50
CA GLN A 158 4.14 3.17 -4.48
C GLN A 158 4.99 3.33 -3.22
N ALA A 159 4.58 2.77 -2.09
CA ALA A 159 5.35 2.81 -0.86
C ALA A 159 6.73 2.11 -0.98
N GLY A 160 6.95 1.28 -1.99
CA GLY A 160 8.27 0.72 -2.30
C GLY A 160 9.34 1.77 -2.62
N GLU A 161 8.94 2.93 -3.19
CA GLU A 161 9.84 4.05 -3.39
C GLU A 161 10.26 4.66 -2.05
N ILE A 162 9.30 4.91 -1.16
CA ILE A 162 9.55 5.43 0.19
C ILE A 162 10.45 4.45 0.97
N ALA A 163 10.08 3.16 0.95
CA ALA A 163 10.82 2.10 1.64
C ALA A 163 12.28 2.04 1.22
N THR A 164 12.56 2.18 -0.09
CA THR A 164 13.93 2.10 -0.62
C THR A 164 14.82 3.22 -0.08
N TYR A 165 14.34 4.46 -0.08
CA TYR A 165 15.10 5.58 0.45
C TYR A 165 15.15 5.56 1.98
N PHE A 166 14.04 5.24 2.65
CA PHE A 166 13.99 5.10 4.10
C PHE A 166 14.96 4.02 4.60
N ALA A 167 14.98 2.85 3.96
CA ALA A 167 15.88 1.76 4.33
C ALA A 167 17.34 2.16 4.17
N LYS A 168 17.69 2.91 3.12
CA LYS A 168 19.04 3.39 2.88
C LYS A 168 19.52 4.31 4.02
N GLU A 169 18.66 5.18 4.52
CA GLU A 169 18.99 6.18 5.54
C GLU A 169 18.89 5.61 6.96
N ASN A 170 18.04 4.59 7.16
CA ASN A 170 17.66 4.06 8.47
C ASN A 170 17.98 2.56 8.66
N GLN A 171 19.02 2.03 8.03
CA GLN A 171 19.38 0.60 8.07
C GLN A 171 19.41 0.01 9.48
N LYS A 172 19.94 0.77 10.45
CA LYS A 172 20.09 0.31 11.84
C LYS A 172 18.77 0.23 12.60
N MET A 173 17.74 0.88 12.11
CA MET A 173 16.39 0.83 12.68
C MET A 173 15.66 -0.44 12.22
N LEU A 174 15.93 -0.86 10.97
CA LEU A 174 15.24 -1.97 10.34
C LEU A 174 15.84 -3.31 10.74
N SER A 175 14.97 -4.23 11.14
CA SER A 175 15.30 -5.65 11.30
C SER A 175 14.95 -6.44 10.03
N GLY A 176 14.05 -5.93 9.20
CA GLY A 176 13.68 -6.51 7.91
C GLY A 176 12.60 -5.73 7.19
N ALA A 177 12.27 -6.16 5.99
CA ALA A 177 11.20 -5.57 5.19
C ALA A 177 10.38 -6.61 4.43
N VAL A 178 9.09 -6.31 4.21
CA VAL A 178 8.20 -7.05 3.31
C VAL A 178 7.65 -6.08 2.27
N LEU A 179 8.08 -6.26 1.02
CA LEU A 179 7.68 -5.42 -0.10
C LEU A 179 6.55 -6.13 -0.86
N VAL A 180 5.32 -5.66 -0.65
CA VAL A 180 4.10 -6.29 -1.15
C VAL A 180 3.71 -5.66 -2.47
N ASP A 181 3.93 -6.36 -3.56
CA ASP A 181 3.71 -5.91 -4.94
C ASP A 181 4.16 -4.46 -5.15
N ALA A 182 5.34 -4.15 -4.63
CA ALA A 182 5.86 -2.81 -4.47
C ALA A 182 6.60 -2.32 -5.72
N ASN A 183 6.65 -1.01 -5.90
CA ASN A 183 7.54 -0.39 -6.87
C ASN A 183 8.99 -0.73 -6.51
N LEU A 184 9.73 -1.25 -7.49
CA LEU A 184 11.13 -1.65 -7.33
C LEU A 184 12.01 -0.98 -8.39
N PRO A 185 13.25 -0.56 -8.05
CA PRO A 185 14.12 0.19 -8.95
C PRO A 185 14.33 -0.41 -10.35
N PRO A 186 14.43 -1.75 -10.52
CA PRO A 186 14.68 -2.33 -11.85
C PRO A 186 13.56 -2.06 -12.88
N LEU A 187 12.31 -1.81 -12.42
CA LEU A 187 11.19 -1.52 -13.32
C LEU A 187 11.37 -0.20 -14.09
N PHE A 188 11.95 0.83 -13.46
CA PHE A 188 11.85 2.23 -13.89
C PHE A 188 12.91 2.60 -14.93
N THR A 189 13.13 1.77 -15.96
CA THR A 189 13.92 2.14 -17.12
C THR A 189 13.30 3.33 -17.87
N ASP A 190 14.12 4.09 -18.63
CA ASP A 190 13.61 5.23 -19.43
C ASP A 190 12.45 4.82 -20.36
N ALA A 191 12.53 3.64 -20.97
CA ALA A 191 11.48 3.11 -21.83
C ALA A 191 10.21 2.81 -21.04
N GLN A 192 10.31 2.19 -19.85
CA GLN A 192 9.15 1.88 -19.03
C GLN A 192 8.54 3.14 -18.43
N ILE A 193 9.32 4.10 -18.00
CA ILE A 193 8.82 5.40 -17.53
C ILE A 193 7.97 6.08 -18.62
N ALA A 194 8.44 6.11 -19.88
CA ALA A 194 7.68 6.69 -20.99
C ALA A 194 6.34 5.96 -21.22
N ARG A 195 6.31 4.63 -21.12
CA ARG A 195 5.09 3.82 -21.22
C ARG A 195 4.12 4.13 -20.09
N LEU A 196 4.60 4.20 -18.85
CA LEU A 196 3.78 4.51 -17.67
C LEU A 196 3.16 5.90 -17.75
N VAL A 197 3.92 6.90 -18.21
CA VAL A 197 3.39 8.26 -18.46
C VAL A 197 2.28 8.25 -19.51
N ALA A 198 2.50 7.55 -20.63
CA ALA A 198 1.49 7.46 -21.69
C ALA A 198 0.23 6.75 -21.20
N PHE A 199 0.40 5.70 -20.42
CA PHE A 199 -0.67 4.89 -19.86
C PHE A 199 -1.51 5.64 -18.81
N SER A 200 -0.88 6.40 -17.91
CA SER A 200 -1.56 7.13 -16.85
C SER A 200 -2.20 8.46 -17.29
N ARG A 201 -1.82 8.97 -18.47
CA ARG A 201 -2.31 10.28 -18.96
C ARG A 201 -3.84 10.44 -18.90
N PRO A 202 -4.68 9.48 -19.38
CA PRO A 202 -6.13 9.64 -19.34
C PRO A 202 -6.68 9.82 -17.92
N GLN A 203 -6.07 9.15 -16.93
CA GLN A 203 -6.49 9.23 -15.54
C GLN A 203 -6.07 10.54 -14.90
N VAL A 204 -4.85 10.99 -15.17
CA VAL A 204 -4.38 12.31 -14.73
C VAL A 204 -5.25 13.43 -15.32
N ASP A 205 -5.62 13.33 -16.60
CA ASP A 205 -6.50 14.30 -17.24
C ASP A 205 -7.93 14.24 -16.67
N ALA A 206 -8.40 13.07 -16.25
CA ALA A 206 -9.67 12.93 -15.53
C ALA A 206 -9.58 13.51 -14.12
N ALA A 207 -8.52 13.23 -13.37
CA ALA A 207 -8.28 13.72 -12.01
C ALA A 207 -8.24 15.26 -11.96
N LYS A 208 -7.66 15.91 -12.96
CA LYS A 208 -7.64 17.39 -13.08
C LYS A 208 -9.01 18.05 -13.18
N LYS A 209 -10.08 17.27 -13.45
CA LYS A 209 -11.45 17.79 -13.50
C LYS A 209 -12.10 17.90 -12.12
N ASP A 210 -11.56 17.17 -11.12
CA ASP A 210 -11.99 17.19 -9.73
C ASP A 210 -10.77 17.14 -8.80
N PRO A 211 -9.98 18.24 -8.72
CA PRO A 211 -8.72 18.27 -7.96
C PRO A 211 -8.94 18.34 -6.45
N GLU A 212 -10.16 18.58 -5.98
CA GLU A 212 -10.48 18.62 -4.55
C GLU A 212 -10.63 17.24 -3.95
N ASN A 213 -10.89 16.21 -4.76
CA ASN A 213 -10.86 14.82 -4.31
C ASN A 213 -9.44 14.45 -3.86
N PRO A 214 -9.24 13.89 -2.65
CA PRO A 214 -7.91 13.59 -2.11
C PRO A 214 -7.07 12.67 -3.00
N GLN A 215 -7.66 11.63 -3.57
CA GLN A 215 -6.98 10.69 -4.46
C GLN A 215 -6.56 11.36 -5.77
N ASN A 216 -7.46 12.18 -6.35
CA ASN A 216 -7.14 12.93 -7.56
C ASN A 216 -6.01 13.94 -7.33
N ARG A 217 -6.03 14.65 -6.20
CA ARG A 217 -4.97 15.57 -5.79
C ARG A 217 -3.63 14.84 -5.66
N GLN A 218 -3.61 13.68 -5.02
CA GLN A 218 -2.42 12.85 -4.92
C GLN A 218 -1.92 12.40 -6.29
N LEU A 219 -2.80 11.92 -7.18
CA LEU A 219 -2.46 11.50 -8.53
C LEU A 219 -1.85 12.64 -9.34
N ILE A 220 -2.46 13.85 -9.29
CA ILE A 220 -1.94 15.03 -9.96
C ILE A 220 -0.54 15.36 -9.43
N SER A 221 -0.40 15.50 -8.12
CA SER A 221 0.86 15.82 -7.43
C SER A 221 1.97 14.80 -7.77
N THR A 222 1.66 13.52 -7.77
CA THR A 222 2.61 12.45 -8.16
C THR A 222 2.99 12.55 -9.64
N SER A 223 2.02 12.81 -10.53
CA SER A 223 2.27 12.90 -11.96
C SER A 223 3.21 14.05 -12.34
N GLU A 224 3.19 15.15 -11.61
CA GLU A 224 4.03 16.31 -11.83
C GLU A 224 5.53 16.03 -11.60
N SER A 225 5.85 15.14 -10.66
CA SER A 225 7.23 14.77 -10.34
C SER A 225 7.64 13.42 -10.92
N PHE A 226 6.70 12.63 -11.49
CA PHE A 226 6.87 11.23 -11.81
C PHE A 226 8.14 10.89 -12.61
N VAL A 227 8.39 11.60 -13.72
CA VAL A 227 9.55 11.29 -14.59
C VAL A 227 10.87 11.52 -13.86
N ALA A 228 11.00 12.61 -13.13
CA ALA A 228 12.25 12.92 -12.42
C ALA A 228 12.47 11.96 -11.25
N THR A 229 11.40 11.69 -10.47
CA THR A 229 11.43 10.76 -9.33
C THR A 229 11.75 9.34 -9.80
N SER A 230 11.08 8.84 -10.84
CA SER A 230 11.29 7.49 -11.37
C SER A 230 12.71 7.29 -11.94
N LYS A 231 13.27 8.29 -12.63
CA LYS A 231 14.66 8.24 -13.11
C LYS A 231 15.69 8.21 -11.98
N ALA A 232 15.41 8.91 -10.89
CA ALA A 232 16.24 8.86 -9.69
C ALA A 232 16.08 7.51 -8.97
N PHE A 233 14.85 7.02 -8.87
CA PHE A 233 14.51 5.76 -8.23
C PHE A 233 15.15 4.56 -8.95
N HIS A 234 15.20 4.55 -10.29
CA HIS A 234 15.89 3.50 -11.07
C HIS A 234 17.36 3.31 -10.65
N LYS A 235 18.00 4.35 -10.16
CA LYS A 235 19.39 4.34 -9.69
C LYS A 235 19.52 4.07 -8.18
N ALA A 236 18.41 3.98 -7.48
CA ALA A 236 18.43 3.73 -6.05
C ALA A 236 18.80 2.26 -5.76
N THR A 237 19.48 2.06 -4.65
CA THR A 237 19.91 0.74 -4.19
C THR A 237 19.29 0.43 -2.85
N TRP A 238 18.90 -0.82 -2.66
CA TRP A 238 18.44 -1.34 -1.38
C TRP A 238 19.64 -1.80 -0.54
N PRO A 239 19.71 -1.49 0.76
CA PRO A 239 20.81 -1.90 1.62
C PRO A 239 20.87 -3.42 1.80
N GLU A 240 22.05 -4.00 1.66
CA GLU A 240 22.26 -5.45 1.81
C GLU A 240 22.03 -5.95 3.24
N ALA A 241 22.20 -5.07 4.23
CA ALA A 241 22.04 -5.39 5.63
C ALA A 241 20.57 -5.58 6.07
N VAL A 242 19.59 -5.26 5.20
CA VAL A 242 18.17 -5.36 5.52
C VAL A 242 17.55 -6.59 4.82
N PRO A 243 17.31 -7.69 5.56
CA PRO A 243 16.61 -8.86 5.01
C PRO A 243 15.25 -8.46 4.43
N THR A 244 14.90 -9.01 3.28
CA THR A 244 13.71 -8.54 2.57
C THR A 244 12.96 -9.70 1.90
N THR A 245 11.66 -9.79 2.16
CA THR A 245 10.75 -10.61 1.36
C THR A 245 10.00 -9.73 0.37
N VAL A 246 10.07 -10.09 -0.90
CA VAL A 246 9.27 -9.48 -1.97
C VAL A 246 8.10 -10.40 -2.27
N ILE A 247 6.89 -9.91 -2.13
CA ILE A 247 5.67 -10.60 -2.58
C ILE A 247 5.26 -9.95 -3.90
N VAL A 248 5.19 -10.73 -4.98
CA VAL A 248 4.74 -10.25 -6.29
C VAL A 248 3.40 -10.89 -6.63
N SER A 249 2.43 -10.10 -7.11
CA SER A 249 1.14 -10.60 -7.54
C SER A 249 1.23 -11.34 -8.89
N GLU A 250 0.42 -12.38 -9.08
CA GLU A 250 0.37 -13.11 -10.34
C GLU A 250 -0.20 -12.23 -11.48
N LYS A 251 -1.33 -11.54 -11.22
CA LYS A 251 -2.01 -10.70 -12.21
C LYS A 251 -1.36 -9.34 -12.42
N THR A 252 -0.55 -8.89 -11.46
CA THR A 252 0.17 -7.60 -11.49
C THR A 252 -0.74 -6.37 -11.64
N PRO A 253 -0.26 -5.13 -11.48
CA PRO A 253 -1.05 -3.93 -11.75
C PRO A 253 -1.32 -3.70 -13.25
N PHE A 254 -0.77 -4.54 -14.14
CA PHE A 254 -0.89 -4.41 -15.59
C PHE A 254 -1.83 -5.44 -16.21
N ASP A 255 -2.95 -5.73 -15.56
CA ASP A 255 -3.98 -6.60 -16.14
C ASP A 255 -4.43 -6.04 -17.48
N GLY A 256 -4.29 -6.86 -18.53
CA GLY A 256 -4.54 -6.46 -19.92
C GLY A 256 -3.30 -6.09 -20.73
N SER A 257 -2.11 -6.01 -20.12
CA SER A 257 -0.81 -5.85 -20.80
C SER A 257 0.17 -6.96 -20.37
N PRO A 258 0.15 -8.14 -21.03
CA PRO A 258 1.04 -9.26 -20.67
C PRO A 258 2.53 -8.89 -20.63
N GLU A 259 2.94 -7.99 -21.53
CA GLU A 259 4.32 -7.52 -21.62
C GLU A 259 4.71 -6.67 -20.38
N ASP A 260 3.86 -5.74 -19.96
CA ASP A 260 4.13 -4.91 -18.77
C ASP A 260 3.98 -5.74 -17.48
N ALA A 261 3.06 -6.69 -17.45
CA ALA A 261 2.95 -7.67 -16.37
C ALA A 261 4.22 -8.51 -16.22
N GLN A 262 4.81 -8.94 -17.34
CA GLN A 262 6.08 -9.67 -17.29
C GLN A 262 7.23 -8.79 -16.81
N ARG A 263 7.32 -7.54 -17.26
CA ARG A 263 8.33 -6.58 -16.77
C ARG A 263 8.23 -6.32 -15.27
N TRP A 264 7.02 -6.30 -14.75
CA TRP A 264 6.78 -6.18 -13.30
C TRP A 264 7.38 -7.36 -12.53
N ARG A 265 7.07 -8.59 -12.97
CA ARG A 265 7.64 -9.81 -12.37
C ARG A 265 9.15 -9.90 -12.54
N ASP A 266 9.67 -9.54 -13.72
CA ASP A 266 11.10 -9.53 -13.98
C ASP A 266 11.84 -8.52 -13.09
N ALA A 267 11.24 -7.36 -12.84
CA ALA A 267 11.80 -6.36 -11.94
C ALA A 267 11.89 -6.89 -10.48
N ALA A 268 10.87 -7.62 -10.02
CA ALA A 268 10.89 -8.26 -8.71
C ALA A 268 11.97 -9.37 -8.64
N ALA A 269 12.07 -10.20 -9.68
CA ALA A 269 13.08 -11.25 -9.76
C ALA A 269 14.51 -10.65 -9.81
N THR A 270 14.71 -9.60 -10.60
CA THR A 270 16.00 -8.87 -10.69
C THR A 270 16.36 -8.27 -9.33
N PHE A 271 15.43 -7.58 -8.69
CA PHE A 271 15.68 -6.99 -7.37
C PHE A 271 16.11 -8.04 -6.33
N VAL A 272 15.48 -9.20 -6.34
CA VAL A 272 15.85 -10.29 -5.41
C VAL A 272 17.21 -10.89 -5.78
N HIS A 273 17.46 -11.14 -7.07
CA HIS A 273 18.72 -11.71 -7.54
C HIS A 273 19.93 -10.81 -7.24
N ASP A 274 19.75 -9.49 -7.33
CA ASP A 274 20.85 -8.51 -7.24
C ASP A 274 21.28 -8.19 -5.80
N GLY A 275 20.69 -8.85 -4.79
CA GLY A 275 21.11 -8.60 -3.41
C GLY A 275 20.96 -9.79 -2.48
N PRO A 276 21.90 -9.98 -1.54
CA PRO A 276 21.83 -11.02 -0.54
C PRO A 276 20.66 -10.78 0.43
N GLY A 277 20.18 -11.85 1.05
CA GLY A 277 19.14 -11.77 2.09
C GLY A 277 17.75 -11.36 1.56
N ARG A 278 17.52 -11.47 0.25
CA ARG A 278 16.23 -11.19 -0.38
C ARG A 278 15.58 -12.47 -0.88
N THR A 279 14.26 -12.57 -0.67
CA THR A 279 13.46 -13.72 -1.12
C THR A 279 12.28 -13.23 -1.97
N LEU A 280 11.85 -14.04 -2.93
CA LEU A 280 10.70 -13.78 -3.79
C LEU A 280 9.59 -14.78 -3.52
N VAL A 281 8.38 -14.29 -3.32
CA VAL A 281 7.16 -15.07 -3.14
C VAL A 281 6.13 -14.59 -4.16
N THR A 282 5.48 -15.52 -4.87
CA THR A 282 4.37 -15.18 -5.77
C THR A 282 3.04 -15.35 -5.05
N ALA A 283 2.21 -14.31 -5.07
CA ALA A 283 0.83 -14.37 -4.62
C ALA A 283 -0.05 -14.90 -5.76
N GLU A 284 -0.21 -16.23 -5.80
CA GLU A 284 -0.97 -16.91 -6.83
C GLU A 284 -2.45 -16.47 -6.82
N GLY A 285 -3.03 -16.25 -7.99
CA GLY A 285 -4.40 -15.80 -8.16
C GLY A 285 -4.67 -14.35 -7.75
N SER A 286 -3.72 -13.68 -7.11
CA SER A 286 -3.88 -12.31 -6.60
C SER A 286 -3.77 -11.27 -7.72
N SER A 287 -4.57 -10.22 -7.58
CA SER A 287 -4.36 -8.95 -8.26
C SER A 287 -3.27 -8.14 -7.56
N HIS A 288 -3.09 -6.89 -7.96
CA HIS A 288 -2.21 -5.95 -7.27
C HIS A 288 -2.59 -5.71 -5.79
N ASP A 289 -3.87 -5.88 -5.43
CA ASP A 289 -4.36 -5.74 -4.05
C ASP A 289 -4.05 -6.98 -3.19
N VAL A 290 -2.79 -7.43 -3.20
CA VAL A 290 -2.35 -8.64 -2.50
C VAL A 290 -2.79 -8.69 -1.02
N PRO A 291 -2.75 -7.60 -0.24
CA PRO A 291 -3.23 -7.60 1.14
C PRO A 291 -4.73 -7.93 1.30
N LYS A 292 -5.54 -7.65 0.27
CA LYS A 292 -6.97 -7.97 0.24
C LYS A 292 -7.25 -9.35 -0.37
N ASP A 293 -6.54 -9.70 -1.44
CA ASP A 293 -6.76 -10.95 -2.18
C ASP A 293 -6.13 -12.16 -1.48
N SER A 294 -4.99 -11.97 -0.84
CA SER A 294 -4.18 -13.01 -0.20
C SER A 294 -3.68 -12.59 1.19
N PRO A 295 -4.59 -12.17 2.11
CA PRO A 295 -4.20 -11.63 3.42
C PRO A 295 -3.43 -12.64 4.28
N ASP A 296 -3.72 -13.94 4.17
CA ASP A 296 -3.02 -14.99 4.91
C ASP A 296 -1.56 -15.15 4.47
N LEU A 297 -1.28 -14.97 3.17
CA LEU A 297 0.07 -14.97 2.66
C LEU A 297 0.85 -13.77 3.21
N VAL A 298 0.27 -12.58 3.13
CA VAL A 298 0.91 -11.35 3.65
C VAL A 298 1.19 -11.47 5.14
N LEU A 299 0.20 -11.94 5.90
CA LEU A 299 0.34 -12.19 7.34
C LEU A 299 1.51 -13.13 7.63
N LYS A 300 1.55 -14.30 6.97
CA LYS A 300 2.60 -15.33 7.12
C LYS A 300 3.99 -14.77 6.85
N GLU A 301 4.17 -14.01 5.77
CA GLU A 301 5.49 -13.47 5.42
C GLU A 301 5.95 -12.38 6.39
N ILE A 302 5.02 -11.56 6.92
CA ILE A 302 5.33 -10.57 7.96
C ILE A 302 5.67 -11.26 9.29
N GLU A 303 4.89 -12.26 9.71
CA GLU A 303 5.16 -13.06 10.91
C GLU A 303 6.54 -13.73 10.83
N GLY A 304 6.85 -14.34 9.69
CA GLY A 304 8.15 -14.96 9.45
C GLY A 304 9.30 -13.97 9.54
N MET A 305 9.12 -12.75 9.00
CA MET A 305 10.11 -11.68 9.09
C MET A 305 10.31 -11.21 10.53
N VAL A 306 9.24 -11.05 11.31
CA VAL A 306 9.32 -10.67 12.74
C VAL A 306 9.98 -11.77 13.58
N ALA A 307 9.62 -13.05 13.36
CA ALA A 307 10.16 -14.18 14.11
C ALA A 307 11.66 -14.42 13.87
N ALA A 308 12.17 -14.10 12.68
CA ALA A 308 13.60 -14.24 12.34
C ALA A 308 14.51 -13.26 13.09
N GLN A 309 13.94 -12.33 13.86
CA GLN A 309 14.64 -11.23 14.55
C GLN A 309 14.80 -11.48 16.08
N GLY A 310 14.13 -12.48 16.63
CA GLY A 310 14.20 -12.91 18.03
C GLY A 310 15.20 -14.03 18.22
#